data_8fea8352cc396b036e93e769560ae835
#
_entry.id   8fea8352cc396b036e93e769560ae835
#
_cell.length_a   1.000
_cell.length_b   1.000
_cell.length_c   1.000
_cell.angle_alpha   90.00
_cell.angle_beta   90.00
_cell.angle_gamma   90.00
#
_symmetry.space_group_name_H-M   'P 1'
#
loop_
_entity.id
_entity.type
_entity.pdbx_description
1 polymer ?
#
loop_
_entity_poly.entity_id
_entity_poly.type
_entity_poly.pdbx_seq_one_letter_code
_entity_poly.pdbx_strand_id
1 'polypeptide(L)'
;PAAHVGYIIQESDAIKMSRIDEKQELADYQEEVLTKARQTMSPEDLAYVEEDLRSPCTQEIAVFRRFADIVATVDADVVVIDTAPTGHTLLLLDSSQSYAKEVERTSGEVPESVRQLLPVLQDPQQTEVVMVTLPENTPVYESLRLKEDLDRANIAHTWWVVNNSMLSTGTTNELLLA
;
A
#
# COMPACT_ATOMS: atom_id res chain seq x y z
N PRO A 1 -7.24 -19.10 12.34
CA PRO A 1 -6.17 -18.21 12.72
C PRO A 1 -6.75 -16.81 12.70
N ALA A 2 -6.80 -16.16 13.87
CA ALA A 2 -7.29 -14.80 13.96
C ALA A 2 -6.32 -13.90 13.18
N ALA A 3 -6.83 -13.20 12.18
CA ALA A 3 -6.06 -12.18 11.51
C ALA A 3 -5.61 -11.18 12.59
N HIS A 4 -4.31 -11.01 12.77
CA HIS A 4 -3.77 -9.94 13.58
C HIS A 4 -4.05 -8.63 12.85
N VAL A 5 -5.22 -8.06 13.13
CA VAL A 5 -5.52 -6.68 12.77
C VAL A 5 -4.59 -5.84 13.63
N GLY A 6 -3.71 -5.07 13.04
CA GLY A 6 -2.94 -4.07 13.77
C GLY A 6 -3.90 -3.22 14.61
N TYR A 7 -3.42 -2.71 15.71
CA TYR A 7 -4.22 -2.10 16.80
C TYR A 7 -5.51 -1.43 16.34
N ILE A 8 -6.67 -1.91 16.83
CA ILE A 8 -7.95 -1.18 16.70
C ILE A 8 -7.80 0.08 17.56
N ILE A 9 -7.77 1.24 16.91
CA ILE A 9 -7.60 2.52 17.59
C ILE A 9 -8.94 3.04 18.10
N GLN A 10 -10.01 2.80 17.34
CA GLN A 10 -11.36 3.18 17.71
C GLN A 10 -12.37 2.29 16.99
N GLU A 11 -13.38 1.84 17.72
CA GLU A 11 -14.52 1.10 17.19
C GLU A 11 -15.80 1.83 17.55
N SER A 12 -16.65 2.04 16.56
CA SER A 12 -18.05 2.46 16.73
C SER A 12 -18.92 1.47 15.98
N ASP A 13 -20.23 1.52 16.19
CA ASP A 13 -21.17 0.60 15.52
C ASP A 13 -21.07 0.63 13.97
N ALA A 14 -20.49 1.69 13.40
CA ALA A 14 -20.42 1.90 11.96
C ALA A 14 -18.98 2.01 11.41
N ILE A 15 -17.98 2.30 12.24
CA ILE A 15 -16.60 2.58 11.77
C ILE A 15 -15.60 1.78 12.59
N LYS A 16 -14.78 1.00 11.89
CA LYS A 16 -13.60 0.32 12.45
C LYS A 16 -12.35 0.99 11.91
N MET A 17 -11.45 1.40 12.78
CA MET A 17 -10.16 1.97 12.40
C MET A 17 -9.04 1.09 12.92
N SER A 18 -8.14 0.69 12.03
CA SER A 18 -6.98 -0.13 12.35
C SER A 18 -5.72 0.45 11.72
N ARG A 19 -4.57 0.07 12.23
CA ARG A 19 -3.27 0.42 11.67
C ARG A 19 -2.49 -0.85 11.38
N ILE A 20 -1.87 -0.94 10.22
CA ILE A 20 -0.92 -2.00 9.89
C ILE A 20 0.36 -1.78 10.70
N ASP A 21 0.79 -2.79 11.44
CA ASP A 21 2.10 -2.80 12.11
C ASP A 21 3.15 -3.33 11.15
N GLU A 22 3.85 -2.43 10.48
CA GLU A 22 4.85 -2.75 9.45
C GLU A 22 5.96 -3.68 9.97
N LYS A 23 6.34 -3.53 11.25
CA LYS A 23 7.40 -4.36 11.84
C LYS A 23 6.93 -5.79 12.09
N GLN A 24 5.69 -5.94 12.56
CA GLN A 24 5.10 -7.24 12.78
C GLN A 24 4.87 -7.96 11.45
N GLU A 25 4.29 -7.27 10.45
CA GLU A 25 4.05 -7.86 9.13
C GLU A 25 5.35 -8.29 8.45
N LEU A 26 6.42 -7.47 8.59
CA LEU A 26 7.75 -7.85 8.11
C LEU A 26 8.29 -9.11 8.82
N ALA A 27 8.18 -9.17 10.13
CA ALA A 27 8.65 -10.32 10.91
C ALA A 27 7.89 -11.59 10.52
N ASP A 28 6.57 -11.53 10.42
CA ASP A 28 5.71 -12.65 10.03
C ASP A 28 6.02 -13.14 8.61
N TYR A 29 6.23 -12.21 7.68
CA TYR A 29 6.64 -12.53 6.31
C TYR A 29 8.01 -13.21 6.26
N GLN A 30 8.99 -12.65 6.97
CA GLN A 30 10.34 -13.22 7.04
C GLN A 30 10.31 -14.64 7.62
N GLU A 31 9.55 -14.87 8.68
CA GLU A 31 9.41 -16.19 9.31
C GLU A 31 8.75 -17.19 8.35
N GLU A 32 7.70 -16.79 7.64
CA GLU A 32 7.03 -17.63 6.63
C GLU A 32 8.01 -18.05 5.54
N VAL A 33 8.74 -17.10 4.94
CA VAL A 33 9.69 -17.37 3.85
C VAL A 33 10.82 -18.26 4.33
N LEU A 34 11.42 -17.96 5.49
CA LEU A 34 12.52 -18.75 6.05
C LEU A 34 12.08 -20.18 6.42
N THR A 35 10.86 -20.33 6.92
CA THR A 35 10.31 -21.65 7.26
C THR A 35 10.17 -22.53 6.01
N LYS A 36 9.69 -21.96 4.91
CA LYS A 36 9.62 -22.64 3.61
C LYS A 36 11.01 -22.93 3.03
N ALA A 37 11.89 -21.94 3.04
CA ALA A 37 13.25 -22.08 2.50
C ALA A 37 14.07 -23.16 3.23
N ARG A 38 13.98 -23.26 4.54
CA ARG A 38 14.66 -24.30 5.34
C ARG A 38 14.26 -25.73 4.99
N GLN A 39 13.09 -25.93 4.40
CA GLN A 39 12.62 -27.26 4.01
C GLN A 39 13.18 -27.71 2.66
N THR A 40 13.60 -26.79 1.80
CA THR A 40 13.90 -27.07 0.40
C THR A 40 15.29 -26.64 -0.05
N MET A 41 15.96 -25.74 0.67
CA MET A 41 17.21 -25.10 0.24
C MET A 41 18.43 -25.61 1.04
N SER A 42 19.61 -25.47 0.41
CA SER A 42 20.88 -25.70 1.07
C SER A 42 21.20 -24.61 2.10
N PRO A 43 22.11 -24.86 3.08
CA PRO A 43 22.52 -23.81 4.03
C PRO A 43 23.16 -22.59 3.36
N GLU A 44 23.82 -22.76 2.22
CA GLU A 44 24.44 -21.67 1.45
C GLU A 44 23.37 -20.81 0.78
N ASP A 45 22.38 -21.43 0.14
CA ASP A 45 21.26 -20.71 -0.49
C ASP A 45 20.39 -19.99 0.54
N LEU A 46 20.21 -20.59 1.72
CA LEU A 46 19.46 -19.99 2.82
C LEU A 46 20.09 -18.68 3.28
N ALA A 47 21.42 -18.57 3.30
CA ALA A 47 22.10 -17.34 3.67
C ALA A 47 21.79 -16.17 2.70
N TYR A 48 21.67 -16.47 1.41
CA TYR A 48 21.25 -15.46 0.41
C TYR A 48 19.80 -15.02 0.63
N VAL A 49 18.90 -15.94 0.92
CA VAL A 49 17.50 -15.61 1.23
C VAL A 49 17.41 -14.73 2.49
N GLU A 50 18.19 -15.05 3.54
CA GLU A 50 18.23 -14.23 4.74
C GLU A 50 18.75 -12.80 4.50
N GLU A 51 19.68 -12.64 3.56
CA GLU A 51 20.19 -11.32 3.16
C GLU A 51 19.13 -10.54 2.37
N ASP A 52 18.49 -11.15 1.37
CA ASP A 52 17.42 -10.56 0.58
C ASP A 52 16.24 -10.08 1.46
N LEU A 53 15.89 -10.88 2.47
CA LEU A 53 14.80 -10.55 3.41
C LEU A 53 15.09 -9.32 4.31
N ARG A 54 16.33 -8.83 4.34
CA ARG A 54 16.70 -7.58 5.05
C ARG A 54 16.55 -6.34 4.19
N SER A 55 16.19 -6.51 2.92
CA SER A 55 16.06 -5.38 2.01
C SER A 55 14.84 -4.50 2.37
N PRO A 56 14.88 -3.19 2.12
CA PRO A 56 13.72 -2.31 2.28
C PRO A 56 12.52 -2.77 1.45
N CYS A 57 12.73 -3.34 0.27
CA CYS A 57 11.67 -3.87 -0.58
C CYS A 57 10.86 -4.98 0.10
N THR A 58 11.49 -5.80 0.95
CA THR A 58 10.81 -6.86 1.70
C THR A 58 9.77 -6.30 2.67
N GLN A 59 10.08 -5.18 3.32
CA GLN A 59 9.10 -4.50 4.19
C GLN A 59 7.89 -4.01 3.38
N GLU A 60 8.14 -3.41 2.23
CA GLU A 60 7.05 -2.94 1.34
C GLU A 60 6.19 -4.09 0.86
N ILE A 61 6.80 -5.23 0.51
CA ILE A 61 6.10 -6.46 0.12
C ILE A 61 5.20 -6.98 1.25
N ALA A 62 5.71 -7.04 2.48
CA ALA A 62 4.97 -7.53 3.63
C ALA A 62 3.73 -6.66 3.91
N VAL A 63 3.91 -5.34 3.93
CA VAL A 63 2.82 -4.35 4.11
C VAL A 63 1.80 -4.46 2.98
N PHE A 64 2.25 -4.59 1.73
CA PHE A 64 1.38 -4.72 0.57
C PHE A 64 0.54 -6.02 0.60
N ARG A 65 1.14 -7.15 0.99
CA ARG A 65 0.39 -8.41 1.19
C ARG A 65 -0.70 -8.23 2.25
N ARG A 66 -0.35 -7.60 3.37
CA ARG A 66 -1.32 -7.34 4.42
C ARG A 66 -2.47 -6.45 3.96
N PHE A 67 -2.14 -5.43 3.19
CA PHE A 67 -3.13 -4.57 2.55
C PHE A 67 -4.08 -5.36 1.64
N ALA A 68 -3.54 -6.21 0.76
CA ALA A 68 -4.33 -7.06 -0.12
C ALA A 68 -5.26 -8.01 0.66
N ASP A 69 -4.76 -8.59 1.75
CA ASP A 69 -5.55 -9.46 2.61
C ASP A 69 -6.69 -8.72 3.31
N ILE A 70 -6.45 -7.49 3.76
CA ILE A 70 -7.50 -6.65 4.37
C ILE A 70 -8.59 -6.37 3.34
N VAL A 71 -8.23 -5.92 2.14
CA VAL A 71 -9.20 -5.64 1.07
C VAL A 71 -10.02 -6.89 0.70
N ALA A 72 -9.37 -8.05 0.65
CA ALA A 72 -10.02 -9.30 0.25
C ALA A 72 -10.92 -9.91 1.34
N THR A 73 -10.67 -9.62 2.62
CA THR A 73 -11.30 -10.35 3.73
C THR A 73 -12.19 -9.49 4.63
N VAL A 74 -12.11 -8.16 4.53
CA VAL A 74 -12.90 -7.29 5.38
C VAL A 74 -14.38 -7.34 5.01
N ASP A 75 -15.24 -7.52 6.01
CA ASP A 75 -16.69 -7.42 5.87
C ASP A 75 -17.11 -5.97 6.16
N ALA A 76 -17.06 -5.14 5.12
CA ALA A 76 -17.42 -3.72 5.19
C ALA A 76 -17.93 -3.24 3.83
N ASP A 77 -18.89 -2.31 3.83
CA ASP A 77 -19.40 -1.69 2.61
C ASP A 77 -18.35 -0.83 1.91
N VAL A 78 -17.46 -0.19 2.67
CA VAL A 78 -16.39 0.67 2.17
C VAL A 78 -15.13 0.48 3.01
N VAL A 79 -14.00 0.37 2.33
CA VAL A 79 -12.66 0.36 2.93
C VAL A 79 -11.95 1.64 2.55
N VAL A 80 -11.58 2.45 3.54
CA VAL A 80 -10.76 3.65 3.34
C VAL A 80 -9.34 3.38 3.78
N ILE A 81 -8.39 3.63 2.90
CA ILE A 81 -6.98 3.37 3.15
C ILE A 81 -6.22 4.69 3.09
N ASP A 82 -5.63 5.05 4.23
CA ASP A 82 -4.67 6.14 4.33
C ASP A 82 -3.28 5.58 4.05
N THR A 83 -2.76 5.85 2.86
CA THR A 83 -1.46 5.33 2.42
C THR A 83 -0.33 6.25 2.86
N ALA A 84 0.85 5.68 3.08
CA ALA A 84 2.06 6.50 3.18
C ALA A 84 2.27 7.34 1.91
N PRO A 85 2.78 8.57 2.01
CA PRO A 85 2.85 9.53 0.90
C PRO A 85 3.81 9.13 -0.23
N THR A 86 4.47 8.00 -0.15
CA THR A 86 5.39 7.54 -1.17
C THR A 86 4.66 6.68 -2.19
N GLY A 87 4.74 7.07 -3.46
CA GLY A 87 4.25 6.29 -4.59
C GLY A 87 4.81 4.86 -4.71
N HIS A 88 5.69 4.45 -3.79
CA HIS A 88 6.28 3.12 -3.74
C HIS A 88 5.24 2.01 -3.62
N THR A 89 4.21 2.18 -2.80
CA THR A 89 3.14 1.16 -2.66
C THR A 89 2.36 0.99 -3.96
N LEU A 90 2.19 2.07 -4.74
CA LEU A 90 1.54 2.02 -6.06
C LEU A 90 2.51 1.63 -7.18
N LEU A 91 3.81 1.92 -7.04
CA LEU A 91 4.84 1.41 -7.95
C LEU A 91 4.98 -0.12 -7.86
N LEU A 92 4.69 -0.72 -6.72
CA LEU A 92 4.55 -2.18 -6.61
C LEU A 92 3.39 -2.71 -7.48
N LEU A 93 2.36 -1.89 -7.72
CA LEU A 93 1.27 -2.23 -8.63
C LEU A 93 1.66 -2.13 -10.11
N ASP A 94 2.42 -1.11 -10.51
CA ASP A 94 2.98 -0.97 -11.86
C ASP A 94 4.02 -2.08 -12.15
N SER A 95 4.74 -2.49 -11.13
CA SER A 95 5.64 -3.65 -11.19
C SER A 95 4.95 -4.97 -10.85
N SER A 96 3.65 -5.11 -11.09
CA SER A 96 2.92 -6.36 -10.80
C SER A 96 3.63 -7.60 -11.38
N GLN A 97 4.31 -7.47 -12.51
CA GLN A 97 5.22 -8.48 -13.05
C GLN A 97 6.53 -8.59 -12.26
N SER A 98 7.09 -7.48 -11.78
CA SER A 98 8.32 -7.49 -10.99
C SER A 98 8.06 -7.94 -9.56
N TYR A 99 6.92 -7.53 -8.97
CA TYR A 99 6.44 -8.02 -7.68
C TYR A 99 6.16 -9.53 -7.72
N ALA A 100 5.41 -10.00 -8.73
CA ALA A 100 5.16 -11.43 -8.91
C ALA A 100 6.47 -12.22 -9.06
N LYS A 101 7.44 -11.72 -9.83
CA LYS A 101 8.77 -12.33 -9.98
C LYS A 101 9.57 -12.32 -8.67
N GLU A 102 9.48 -11.26 -7.86
CA GLU A 102 10.20 -11.17 -6.59
C GLU A 102 9.58 -12.11 -5.55
N VAL A 103 8.25 -12.16 -5.48
CA VAL A 103 7.54 -13.12 -4.63
C VAL A 103 7.75 -14.57 -5.10
N GLU A 104 7.76 -14.82 -6.40
CA GLU A 104 8.11 -16.14 -6.95
C GLU A 104 9.54 -16.55 -6.59
N ARG A 105 10.50 -15.62 -6.59
CA ARG A 105 11.89 -15.88 -6.16
C ARG A 105 12.00 -16.20 -4.67
N THR A 106 11.23 -15.53 -3.83
CA THR A 106 11.37 -15.62 -2.36
C THR A 106 10.42 -16.62 -1.72
N SER A 107 9.18 -16.77 -2.20
CA SER A 107 8.17 -17.62 -1.56
C SER A 107 7.51 -18.66 -2.46
N GLY A 108 7.76 -18.63 -3.76
CA GLY A 108 7.26 -19.61 -4.73
C GLY A 108 5.81 -19.46 -5.16
N GLU A 109 4.95 -18.74 -4.42
CA GLU A 109 3.56 -18.51 -4.79
C GLU A 109 3.11 -17.09 -4.41
N VAL A 110 2.50 -16.39 -5.37
CA VAL A 110 1.83 -15.11 -5.14
C VAL A 110 0.47 -15.39 -4.49
N PRO A 111 0.16 -14.85 -3.30
CA PRO A 111 -1.14 -15.01 -2.67
C PRO A 111 -2.29 -14.59 -3.58
N GLU A 112 -3.42 -15.27 -3.48
CA GLU A 112 -4.60 -14.97 -4.30
C GLU A 112 -5.15 -13.57 -4.03
N SER A 113 -5.11 -13.12 -2.76
CA SER A 113 -5.44 -11.74 -2.37
C SER A 113 -4.67 -10.70 -3.15
N VAL A 114 -3.37 -10.92 -3.35
CA VAL A 114 -2.49 -10.03 -4.12
C VAL A 114 -2.82 -10.06 -5.61
N ARG A 115 -3.12 -11.24 -6.17
CA ARG A 115 -3.51 -11.38 -7.58
C ARG A 115 -4.82 -10.66 -7.89
N GLN A 116 -5.76 -10.68 -6.96
CA GLN A 116 -7.07 -10.05 -7.12
C GLN A 116 -7.06 -8.54 -6.85
N LEU A 117 -6.07 -8.04 -6.13
CA LEU A 117 -6.02 -6.64 -5.74
C LEU A 117 -5.92 -5.69 -6.92
N LEU A 118 -5.03 -5.94 -7.88
CA LEU A 118 -4.83 -5.05 -9.02
C LEU A 118 -6.10 -4.88 -9.88
N PRO A 119 -6.83 -5.94 -10.26
CA PRO A 119 -8.12 -5.81 -10.92
C PRO A 119 -9.13 -4.96 -10.14
N VAL A 120 -9.19 -5.11 -8.81
CA VAL A 120 -10.08 -4.31 -7.94
C VAL A 120 -9.69 -2.84 -7.96
N LEU A 121 -8.38 -2.53 -7.89
CA LEU A 121 -7.88 -1.16 -7.92
C LEU A 121 -8.07 -0.48 -9.29
N GLN A 122 -8.08 -1.25 -10.37
CA GLN A 122 -8.31 -0.74 -11.73
C GLN A 122 -9.79 -0.60 -12.09
N ASP A 123 -10.69 -1.19 -11.30
CA ASP A 123 -12.12 -1.07 -11.54
C ASP A 123 -12.67 0.22 -10.90
N PRO A 124 -13.05 1.24 -11.71
CA PRO A 124 -13.55 2.51 -11.21
C PRO A 124 -14.92 2.42 -10.53
N GLN A 125 -15.57 1.26 -10.55
CA GLN A 125 -16.79 1.02 -9.80
C GLN A 125 -16.53 0.47 -8.39
N GLN A 126 -15.33 -0.04 -8.15
CA GLN A 126 -14.92 -0.60 -6.87
C GLN A 126 -13.90 0.27 -6.13
N THR A 127 -13.08 1.01 -6.87
CA THR A 127 -11.98 1.79 -6.28
C THR A 127 -11.93 3.22 -6.82
N GLU A 128 -11.72 4.14 -5.93
CA GLU A 128 -11.42 5.55 -6.24
C GLU A 128 -10.22 6.01 -5.42
N VAL A 129 -9.24 6.60 -6.06
CA VAL A 129 -8.09 7.22 -5.40
C VAL A 129 -8.34 8.72 -5.27
N VAL A 130 -8.38 9.20 -4.03
CA VAL A 130 -8.49 10.63 -3.72
C VAL A 130 -7.10 11.20 -3.49
N MET A 131 -6.68 12.10 -4.37
CA MET A 131 -5.39 12.77 -4.27
C MET A 131 -5.47 13.91 -3.25
N VAL A 132 -4.71 13.82 -2.15
CA VAL A 132 -4.67 14.86 -1.13
C VAL A 132 -3.30 15.54 -1.15
N THR A 133 -3.26 16.85 -1.33
CA THR A 133 -2.02 17.63 -1.38
C THR A 133 -2.11 18.90 -0.53
N LEU A 134 -0.97 19.52 -0.25
CA LEU A 134 -0.87 20.86 0.31
C LEU A 134 -0.62 21.88 -0.81
N PRO A 135 -0.98 23.15 -0.64
CA PRO A 135 -0.71 24.23 -1.61
C PRO A 135 0.76 24.68 -1.54
N GLU A 136 1.67 23.75 -1.67
CA GLU A 136 3.12 23.95 -1.60
C GLU A 136 3.79 23.25 -2.78
N ASN A 137 4.94 23.76 -3.23
CA ASN A 137 5.60 23.25 -4.43
C ASN A 137 5.92 21.75 -4.34
N THR A 138 6.56 21.29 -3.27
CA THR A 138 6.97 19.88 -3.14
C THR A 138 5.78 18.92 -3.11
N PRO A 139 4.75 19.10 -2.24
CA PRO A 139 3.55 18.26 -2.26
C PRO A 139 2.83 18.25 -3.62
N VAL A 140 2.77 19.38 -4.31
CA VAL A 140 2.14 19.46 -5.63
C VAL A 140 2.92 18.64 -6.66
N TYR A 141 4.25 18.77 -6.72
CA TYR A 141 5.09 17.98 -7.63
C TYR A 141 5.01 16.48 -7.33
N GLU A 142 5.04 16.09 -6.07
CA GLU A 142 4.89 14.67 -5.69
C GLU A 142 3.51 14.13 -6.08
N SER A 143 2.45 14.92 -5.91
CA SER A 143 1.10 14.54 -6.33
C SER A 143 0.99 14.40 -7.86
N LEU A 144 1.66 15.26 -8.62
CA LEU A 144 1.68 15.15 -10.09
C LEU A 144 2.41 13.88 -10.55
N ARG A 145 3.52 13.51 -9.90
CA ARG A 145 4.21 12.25 -10.16
C ARG A 145 3.34 11.05 -9.84
N LEU A 146 2.68 11.07 -8.68
CA LEU A 146 1.73 10.02 -8.29
C LEU A 146 0.60 9.90 -9.31
N LYS A 147 0.08 11.03 -9.82
CA LYS A 147 -0.91 11.03 -10.90
C LYS A 147 -0.40 10.27 -12.13
N GLU A 148 0.82 10.56 -12.59
CA GLU A 148 1.41 9.87 -13.75
C GLU A 148 1.56 8.36 -13.50
N ASP A 149 1.89 7.95 -12.27
CA ASP A 149 1.99 6.56 -11.87
C ASP A 149 0.62 5.85 -11.88
N LEU A 150 -0.42 6.52 -11.37
CA LEU A 150 -1.80 6.03 -11.41
C LEU A 150 -2.33 5.91 -12.86
N ASP A 151 -2.04 6.91 -13.71
CA ASP A 151 -2.39 6.86 -15.13
C ASP A 151 -1.75 5.65 -15.82
N ARG A 152 -0.46 5.39 -15.55
CA ARG A 152 0.25 4.21 -16.11
C ARG A 152 -0.33 2.89 -15.62
N ALA A 153 -0.73 2.83 -14.35
CA ALA A 153 -1.37 1.66 -13.75
C ALA A 153 -2.85 1.49 -14.15
N ASN A 154 -3.43 2.46 -14.88
CA ASN A 154 -4.85 2.51 -15.23
C ASN A 154 -5.78 2.48 -14.00
N ILE A 155 -5.42 3.26 -12.97
CA ILE A 155 -6.18 3.39 -11.72
C ILE A 155 -6.90 4.74 -11.71
N ALA A 156 -8.21 4.75 -11.44
CA ALA A 156 -9.02 5.95 -11.37
C ALA A 156 -8.60 6.86 -10.20
N HIS A 157 -8.51 8.17 -10.45
CA HIS A 157 -8.09 9.18 -9.48
C HIS A 157 -8.78 10.52 -9.78
N THR A 158 -10.09 10.51 -9.72
CA THR A 158 -10.93 11.64 -10.17
C THR A 158 -10.89 12.82 -9.20
N TRP A 159 -10.70 12.57 -7.90
CA TRP A 159 -10.83 13.58 -6.86
C TRP A 159 -9.49 14.12 -6.39
N TRP A 160 -9.44 15.47 -6.29
CA TRP A 160 -8.31 16.18 -5.70
C TRP A 160 -8.76 17.03 -4.53
N VAL A 161 -8.03 16.96 -3.43
CA VAL A 161 -8.23 17.77 -2.23
C VAL A 161 -6.96 18.57 -1.96
N VAL A 162 -7.07 19.91 -2.05
CA VAL A 162 -5.98 20.79 -1.61
C VAL A 162 -6.25 21.17 -0.16
N ASN A 163 -5.56 20.50 0.75
CA ASN A 163 -5.70 20.72 2.19
C ASN A 163 -4.92 21.97 2.63
N ASN A 164 -5.36 22.62 3.72
CA ASN A 164 -4.75 23.87 4.24
C ASN A 164 -4.69 25.02 3.22
N SER A 165 -5.59 25.06 2.25
CA SER A 165 -5.67 26.17 1.29
C SER A 165 -6.15 27.46 1.97
N MET A 166 -5.52 28.57 1.65
CA MET A 166 -5.94 29.90 2.09
C MET A 166 -7.35 30.24 1.64
N LEU A 167 -7.84 29.66 0.54
CA LEU A 167 -9.22 29.82 0.07
C LEU A 167 -10.25 29.35 1.09
N SER A 168 -9.93 28.32 1.88
CA SER A 168 -10.82 27.78 2.91
C SER A 168 -11.04 28.74 4.09
N THR A 169 -10.21 29.76 4.25
CA THR A 169 -10.33 30.76 5.32
C THR A 169 -11.37 31.84 5.01
N GLY A 170 -11.86 31.88 3.76
CA GLY A 170 -12.76 32.94 3.29
C GLY A 170 -12.08 34.31 3.17
N THR A 171 -10.74 34.38 3.18
CA THR A 171 -10.02 35.65 3.05
C THR A 171 -10.29 36.31 1.70
N THR A 172 -10.43 37.62 1.70
CA THR A 172 -10.55 38.47 0.50
C THR A 172 -9.26 39.24 0.21
N ASN A 173 -8.20 39.00 0.97
CA ASN A 173 -6.91 39.65 0.77
C ASN A 173 -6.20 39.06 -0.45
N GLU A 174 -6.10 39.87 -1.52
CA GLU A 174 -5.50 39.49 -2.80
C GLU A 174 -4.03 39.04 -2.66
N LEU A 175 -3.27 39.61 -1.70
CA LEU A 175 -1.87 39.20 -1.47
C LEU A 175 -1.74 37.79 -0.84
N LEU A 176 -2.79 37.29 -0.24
CA LEU A 176 -2.82 35.93 0.36
C LEU A 176 -3.43 34.90 -0.62
N LEU A 177 -4.02 35.34 -1.71
CA LEU A 177 -4.66 34.47 -2.71
C LEU A 177 -3.81 34.34 -3.99
N ALA A 178 -2.74 35.12 -4.11
CA ALA A 178 -1.78 35.06 -5.22
C ALA A 178 -0.67 34.04 -4.96
#